data_d6a700ed9abce509fcc26d547d8fc855
#
_entry.id   d6a700ed9abce509fcc26d547d8fc855
#
_cell.length_a   1.000
_cell.length_b   1.000
_cell.length_c   1.000
_cell.angle_alpha   90.00
_cell.angle_beta   90.00
_cell.angle_gamma   90.00
#
_symmetry.space_group_name_H-M   'P 1'
#
loop_
_entity.id
_entity.type
_entity.pdbx_description
1 polymer ?
#
loop_
_entity_poly.entity_id
_entity_poly.type
_entity_poly.pdbx_seq_one_letter_code
_entity_poly.pdbx_strand_id
1 'polypeptide(L)'
;MKQRVSVVCVLFLCTLLMSAGCTGIPGIPKAAPSGSGSVPVTDPAGKAGISWSGTFMTTWQGGGHDVRMVLVQSGSSVTGTYDYSDGTISGTVAGNRLIGIWTENNGDSKGPVEFELAEDGKTFSGWWAYEGDDFSVTKKEAPSWTGIRVS
;
A
#
# COMPACT_ATOMS: atom_id res chain seq x y z
N MET A 1 0.37 25.54 31.81
CA MET A 1 1.57 26.18 31.27
C MET A 1 1.57 25.98 29.78
N LYS A 2 1.45 27.07 28.98
CA LYS A 2 1.37 27.00 27.52
C LYS A 2 2.77 27.11 26.94
N GLN A 3 3.26 26.08 26.26
CA GLN A 3 4.52 26.14 25.55
C GLN A 3 4.24 26.46 24.07
N ARG A 4 4.71 27.60 23.62
CA ARG A 4 4.65 28.05 22.23
C ARG A 4 5.89 27.51 21.51
N VAL A 5 5.67 26.74 20.44
CA VAL A 5 6.73 26.33 19.54
C VAL A 5 6.79 27.31 18.38
N SER A 6 7.94 27.97 18.24
CA SER A 6 8.30 28.92 17.19
C SER A 6 8.49 28.20 15.85
N VAL A 7 7.83 28.68 14.83
CA VAL A 7 8.05 28.32 13.44
C VAL A 7 9.25 29.11 12.92
N VAL A 8 10.33 28.45 12.57
CA VAL A 8 11.47 29.03 11.84
C VAL A 8 11.29 28.72 10.35
N CYS A 9 10.92 29.75 9.59
CA CYS A 9 10.96 29.75 8.14
C CYS A 9 12.41 29.85 7.67
N VAL A 10 12.92 28.84 6.98
CA VAL A 10 14.17 28.91 6.22
C VAL A 10 13.84 28.97 4.74
N LEU A 11 13.95 30.16 4.18
CA LEU A 11 13.94 30.43 2.75
C LEU A 11 15.28 29.98 2.13
N PHE A 12 15.25 28.97 1.28
CA PHE A 12 16.38 28.67 0.39
C PHE A 12 16.07 29.14 -1.02
N LEU A 13 16.75 30.20 -1.39
CA LEU A 13 16.85 30.74 -2.72
C LEU A 13 17.91 29.92 -3.47
N CYS A 14 17.58 29.24 -4.55
CA CYS A 14 18.57 28.64 -5.42
C CYS A 14 18.33 28.98 -6.89
N THR A 15 19.34 29.55 -7.46
CA THR A 15 19.51 30.22 -8.74
C THR A 15 19.44 29.27 -9.95
N LEU A 16 18.86 29.83 -11.04
CA LEU A 16 18.88 29.33 -12.42
C LEU A 16 20.31 29.11 -12.95
N LEU A 17 20.50 27.99 -13.65
CA LEU A 17 21.53 27.86 -14.69
C LEU A 17 20.93 27.15 -15.90
N MET A 18 20.73 27.92 -16.97
CA MET A 18 20.43 27.42 -18.30
C MET A 18 21.70 26.89 -18.97
N SER A 19 21.65 25.72 -19.59
CA SER A 19 22.54 25.40 -20.73
C SER A 19 21.79 24.63 -21.76
N ALA A 20 21.69 25.25 -22.93
CA ALA A 20 21.16 24.68 -24.17
C ALA A 20 22.21 23.75 -24.79
N GLY A 21 21.79 22.58 -25.25
CA GLY A 21 22.59 21.66 -26.05
C GLY A 21 21.67 20.84 -26.97
N CYS A 22 21.44 21.36 -28.19
CA CYS A 22 20.81 20.64 -29.31
C CYS A 22 21.83 19.72 -29.96
N THR A 23 21.59 18.39 -30.00
CA THR A 23 22.11 17.54 -31.09
C THR A 23 21.05 16.50 -31.43
N GLY A 24 20.60 16.53 -32.67
CA GLY A 24 19.57 15.64 -33.19
C GLY A 24 20.06 14.20 -33.36
N ILE A 25 19.18 13.27 -33.09
CA ILE A 25 19.33 11.85 -33.43
C ILE A 25 18.18 11.49 -34.38
N PRO A 26 18.44 10.98 -35.56
CA PRO A 26 17.41 10.50 -36.48
C PRO A 26 17.06 9.04 -36.17
N GLY A 27 15.77 8.72 -36.22
CA GLY A 27 15.28 7.36 -36.38
C GLY A 27 14.72 6.67 -35.14
N ILE A 28 13.48 7.03 -34.76
CA ILE A 28 12.68 6.21 -33.88
C ILE A 28 11.75 5.35 -34.75
N PRO A 29 11.84 4.01 -34.70
CA PRO A 29 10.83 3.16 -35.30
C PRO A 29 9.52 3.32 -34.51
N LYS A 30 8.42 3.55 -35.23
CA LYS A 30 7.06 3.65 -34.75
C LYS A 30 6.68 2.40 -33.93
N ALA A 31 6.56 2.55 -32.61
CA ALA A 31 6.08 1.50 -31.76
C ALA A 31 4.62 1.16 -32.07
N ALA A 32 4.35 -0.09 -32.33
CA ALA A 32 3.00 -0.64 -32.42
C ALA A 32 2.28 -0.54 -31.07
N PRO A 33 0.92 -0.47 -31.04
CA PRO A 33 0.20 -0.42 -29.78
C PRO A 33 0.37 -1.76 -29.05
N SER A 34 1.07 -1.73 -27.93
CA SER A 34 1.14 -2.86 -27.01
C SER A 34 -0.25 -3.12 -26.44
N GLY A 35 -0.85 -4.22 -26.85
CA GLY A 35 -2.03 -4.75 -26.21
C GLY A 35 -1.76 -4.97 -24.72
N SER A 36 -2.66 -4.44 -23.89
CA SER A 36 -2.66 -4.66 -22.44
C SER A 36 -3.04 -6.13 -22.15
N GLY A 37 -2.08 -7.02 -22.34
CA GLY A 37 -2.18 -8.39 -21.88
C GLY A 37 -1.75 -8.42 -20.41
N SER A 38 -2.70 -8.69 -19.52
CA SER A 38 -2.39 -9.05 -18.13
C SER A 38 -1.55 -10.31 -18.15
N VAL A 39 -0.23 -10.19 -18.00
CA VAL A 39 0.65 -11.34 -17.79
C VAL A 39 0.38 -11.86 -16.38
N PRO A 40 -0.01 -13.15 -16.22
CA PRO A 40 -0.10 -13.73 -14.90
C PRO A 40 1.28 -13.69 -14.24
N VAL A 41 1.35 -13.05 -13.08
CA VAL A 41 2.57 -13.02 -12.28
C VAL A 41 2.75 -14.41 -11.70
N THR A 42 3.71 -15.14 -12.26
CA THR A 42 4.13 -16.43 -11.70
C THR A 42 5.19 -16.14 -10.64
N ASP A 43 4.92 -16.49 -9.40
CA ASP A 43 5.91 -16.55 -8.33
C ASP A 43 7.06 -17.50 -8.78
N PRO A 44 8.33 -17.21 -8.47
CA PRO A 44 9.46 -18.07 -8.81
C PRO A 44 9.33 -19.53 -8.31
N ALA A 45 8.37 -19.83 -7.43
CA ALA A 45 8.02 -21.17 -6.99
C ALA A 45 6.99 -21.90 -7.89
N GLY A 46 6.52 -21.31 -8.99
CA GLY A 46 5.60 -21.96 -9.93
C GLY A 46 4.19 -22.23 -9.41
N LYS A 47 3.85 -21.75 -8.23
CA LYS A 47 2.49 -21.80 -7.68
C LYS A 47 1.77 -20.53 -8.14
N ALA A 48 0.59 -20.66 -8.77
CA ALA A 48 -0.25 -19.51 -9.05
C ALA A 48 -0.56 -18.84 -7.70
N GLY A 49 0.04 -17.67 -7.47
CA GLY A 49 -0.10 -16.95 -6.21
C GLY A 49 -1.56 -16.57 -5.98
N ILE A 50 -2.03 -16.70 -4.75
CA ILE A 50 -3.36 -16.26 -4.36
C ILE A 50 -3.37 -14.73 -4.53
N SER A 51 -4.37 -14.20 -5.28
CA SER A 51 -4.47 -12.78 -5.53
C SER A 51 -5.08 -12.03 -4.34
N TRP A 52 -4.50 -10.89 -4.01
CA TRP A 52 -5.06 -9.92 -3.06
C TRP A 52 -6.16 -9.06 -3.69
N SER A 53 -6.32 -9.03 -5.02
CA SER A 53 -7.37 -8.24 -5.66
C SER A 53 -8.74 -8.73 -5.27
N GLY A 54 -9.61 -7.82 -4.84
CA GLY A 54 -10.99 -8.11 -4.48
C GLY A 54 -11.55 -7.16 -3.44
N THR A 55 -12.78 -7.42 -3.03
CA THR A 55 -13.46 -6.69 -1.96
C THR A 55 -13.51 -7.56 -0.71
N PHE A 56 -13.18 -6.96 0.42
CA PHE A 56 -13.21 -7.60 1.73
C PHE A 56 -14.09 -6.79 2.68
N MET A 57 -14.81 -7.49 3.55
CA MET A 57 -15.38 -6.89 4.76
C MET A 57 -14.41 -7.08 5.89
N THR A 58 -14.00 -6.00 6.53
CA THR A 58 -12.91 -6.01 7.50
C THR A 58 -13.32 -5.52 8.88
N THR A 59 -12.61 -5.99 9.88
CA THR A 59 -12.76 -5.59 11.28
C THR A 59 -11.39 -5.45 11.91
N TRP A 60 -11.15 -4.38 12.67
CA TRP A 60 -9.92 -4.23 13.45
C TRP A 60 -10.18 -3.82 14.89
N GLN A 61 -9.26 -4.20 15.76
CA GLN A 61 -9.33 -3.89 17.18
C GLN A 61 -9.20 -2.37 17.40
N GLY A 62 -10.13 -1.82 18.15
CA GLY A 62 -10.14 -0.41 18.53
C GLY A 62 -10.98 0.51 17.64
N GLY A 63 -11.58 -0.01 16.54
CA GLY A 63 -12.31 0.90 15.66
C GLY A 63 -13.33 0.27 14.74
N GLY A 64 -12.89 -0.24 13.60
CA GLY A 64 -13.78 -0.61 12.51
C GLY A 64 -14.44 -1.97 12.66
N HIS A 65 -15.74 -2.04 12.39
CA HIS A 65 -16.49 -3.28 12.21
C HIS A 65 -17.24 -3.21 10.88
N ASP A 66 -17.20 -4.30 10.11
CA ASP A 66 -17.88 -4.42 8.82
C ASP A 66 -17.50 -3.29 7.83
N VAL A 67 -16.22 -2.91 7.83
CA VAL A 67 -15.70 -1.87 6.95
C VAL A 67 -15.31 -2.51 5.61
N ARG A 68 -15.89 -1.99 4.52
CA ARG A 68 -15.55 -2.45 3.18
C ARG A 68 -14.15 -1.99 2.80
N MET A 69 -13.31 -2.93 2.35
CA MET A 69 -11.96 -2.68 1.81
C MET A 69 -11.88 -3.22 0.39
N VAL A 70 -11.35 -2.44 -0.53
CA VAL A 70 -11.09 -2.87 -1.91
C VAL A 70 -9.59 -2.85 -2.15
N LEU A 71 -9.03 -3.99 -2.54
CA LEU A 71 -7.62 -4.14 -2.86
C LEU A 71 -7.44 -4.45 -4.34
N VAL A 72 -6.38 -3.92 -4.93
CA VAL A 72 -5.94 -4.19 -6.31
C VAL A 72 -4.47 -4.57 -6.29
N GLN A 73 -4.16 -5.76 -6.80
CA GLN A 73 -2.79 -6.25 -6.95
C GLN A 73 -2.33 -6.12 -8.40
N SER A 74 -1.12 -5.58 -8.57
CA SER A 74 -0.41 -5.54 -9.85
C SER A 74 1.03 -6.01 -9.63
N GLY A 75 1.32 -7.19 -10.10
CA GLY A 75 2.59 -7.84 -9.77
C GLY A 75 2.71 -8.11 -8.27
N SER A 76 3.78 -7.66 -7.68
CA SER A 76 3.99 -7.71 -6.23
C SER A 76 3.41 -6.49 -5.49
N SER A 77 2.91 -5.48 -6.18
CA SER A 77 2.35 -4.29 -5.55
C SER A 77 0.86 -4.46 -5.28
N VAL A 78 0.42 -4.04 -4.10
CA VAL A 78 -1.00 -3.94 -3.73
C VAL A 78 -1.31 -2.53 -3.30
N THR A 79 -2.40 -1.99 -3.80
CA THR A 79 -2.99 -0.73 -3.34
C THR A 79 -4.47 -0.93 -3.09
N GLY A 80 -5.06 -0.11 -2.25
CA GLY A 80 -6.47 -0.18 -1.98
C GLY A 80 -7.00 0.94 -1.11
N THR A 81 -8.31 0.91 -0.92
CA THR A 81 -9.05 1.85 -0.08
C THR A 81 -9.96 1.10 0.87
N TYR A 82 -10.31 1.70 1.99
CA TYR A 82 -11.35 1.19 2.87
C TYR A 82 -12.25 2.33 3.37
N ASP A 83 -13.53 2.00 3.61
CA ASP A 83 -14.60 2.97 3.86
C ASP A 83 -14.59 3.46 5.33
N TYR A 84 -13.43 3.95 5.78
CA TYR A 84 -13.26 4.57 7.08
C TYR A 84 -12.17 5.65 7.00
N SER A 85 -12.49 6.88 7.39
CA SER A 85 -11.55 8.02 7.50
C SER A 85 -10.65 8.22 6.26
N ASP A 86 -11.20 8.06 5.04
CA ASP A 86 -10.45 8.11 3.77
C ASP A 86 -9.27 7.13 3.75
N GLY A 87 -9.49 5.94 4.30
CA GLY A 87 -8.48 4.94 4.52
C GLY A 87 -7.88 4.37 3.24
N THR A 88 -6.56 4.22 3.23
CA THR A 88 -5.84 3.57 2.12
C THR A 88 -4.87 2.52 2.63
N ILE A 89 -4.57 1.55 1.76
CA ILE A 89 -3.52 0.55 1.95
C ILE A 89 -2.57 0.63 0.77
N SER A 90 -1.28 0.57 1.02
CA SER A 90 -0.27 0.35 -0.01
C SER A 90 0.84 -0.56 0.50
N GLY A 91 1.27 -1.52 -0.30
CA GLY A 91 2.27 -2.47 0.14
C GLY A 91 2.78 -3.41 -0.94
N THR A 92 3.56 -4.38 -0.51
CA THR A 92 4.19 -5.39 -1.36
C THR A 92 3.83 -6.78 -0.88
N VAL A 93 3.57 -7.68 -1.82
CA VAL A 93 3.25 -9.09 -1.57
C VAL A 93 4.49 -9.95 -1.72
N ALA A 94 4.68 -10.84 -0.75
CA ALA A 94 5.64 -11.94 -0.78
C ALA A 94 4.92 -13.24 -0.36
N GLY A 95 4.65 -14.12 -1.31
CA GLY A 95 3.81 -15.29 -1.09
C GLY A 95 2.37 -14.90 -0.77
N ASN A 96 1.87 -15.34 0.39
CA ASN A 96 0.54 -14.98 0.89
C ASN A 96 0.53 -13.76 1.84
N ARG A 97 1.68 -13.09 2.04
CA ARG A 97 1.81 -11.95 2.95
C ARG A 97 1.84 -10.62 2.21
N LEU A 98 1.03 -9.67 2.66
CA LEU A 98 1.05 -8.27 2.28
C LEU A 98 1.70 -7.46 3.40
N ILE A 99 2.80 -6.79 3.10
CA ILE A 99 3.51 -5.90 4.02
C ILE A 99 3.43 -4.49 3.46
N GLY A 100 2.95 -3.54 4.26
CA GLY A 100 2.71 -2.21 3.76
C GLY A 100 2.43 -1.16 4.83
N ILE A 101 1.75 -0.13 4.39
CA ILE A 101 1.34 1.02 5.20
C ILE A 101 -0.16 1.22 5.01
N TRP A 102 -0.85 1.46 6.10
CA TRP A 102 -2.19 2.03 6.11
C TRP A 102 -2.10 3.54 6.33
N THR A 103 -3.05 4.29 5.76
CA THR A 103 -3.21 5.72 6.04
C THR A 103 -4.67 6.09 6.18
N GLU A 104 -4.97 7.10 6.99
CA GLU A 104 -6.29 7.69 7.24
C GLU A 104 -6.19 9.20 7.31
N ASN A 105 -7.35 9.90 7.24
CA ASN A 105 -7.44 11.35 7.37
C ASN A 105 -6.45 12.08 6.45
N ASN A 106 -6.40 11.70 5.16
CA ASN A 106 -5.47 12.27 4.16
C ASN A 106 -3.98 12.14 4.55
N GLY A 107 -3.63 11.14 5.36
CA GLY A 107 -2.26 10.87 5.77
C GLY A 107 -1.86 11.41 7.13
N ASP A 108 -2.78 12.05 7.86
CA ASP A 108 -2.53 12.53 9.23
C ASP A 108 -2.34 11.36 10.22
N SER A 109 -2.98 10.24 9.94
CA SER A 109 -2.80 8.98 10.66
C SER A 109 -2.26 7.92 9.72
N LYS A 110 -1.22 7.22 10.11
CA LYS A 110 -0.61 6.15 9.31
C LYS A 110 0.22 5.21 10.19
N GLY A 111 0.58 4.09 9.61
CA GLY A 111 1.49 3.16 10.24
C GLY A 111 1.68 1.87 9.46
N PRO A 112 2.53 0.98 9.97
CA PRO A 112 2.79 -0.30 9.33
C PRO A 112 1.58 -1.23 9.42
N VAL A 113 1.43 -2.07 8.41
CA VAL A 113 0.46 -3.15 8.35
C VAL A 113 1.10 -4.40 7.76
N GLU A 114 0.71 -5.55 8.29
CA GLU A 114 1.08 -6.85 7.75
C GLU A 114 -0.13 -7.78 7.80
N PHE A 115 -0.55 -8.26 6.62
CA PHE A 115 -1.66 -9.19 6.48
C PHE A 115 -1.17 -10.51 5.92
N GLU A 116 -1.81 -11.58 6.33
CA GLU A 116 -1.61 -12.94 5.80
C GLU A 116 -2.92 -13.46 5.23
N LEU A 117 -2.93 -13.74 3.91
CA LEU A 117 -4.08 -14.27 3.19
C LEU A 117 -4.11 -15.79 3.36
N ALA A 118 -5.26 -16.33 3.74
CA ALA A 118 -5.47 -17.77 3.83
C ALA A 118 -5.26 -18.45 2.46
N GLU A 119 -4.89 -19.73 2.47
CA GLU A 119 -4.58 -20.48 1.25
C GLU A 119 -5.76 -20.55 0.25
N ASP A 120 -7.00 -20.46 0.73
CA ASP A 120 -8.19 -20.44 -0.10
C ASP A 120 -8.51 -19.04 -0.68
N GLY A 121 -7.74 -18.02 -0.30
CA GLY A 121 -7.89 -16.64 -0.73
C GLY A 121 -9.13 -15.91 -0.18
N LYS A 122 -9.86 -16.50 0.78
CA LYS A 122 -11.15 -15.98 1.24
C LYS A 122 -11.05 -15.10 2.48
N THR A 123 -10.05 -15.31 3.31
CA THR A 123 -9.88 -14.54 4.54
C THR A 123 -8.45 -14.08 4.68
N PHE A 124 -8.26 -12.96 5.35
CA PHE A 124 -6.94 -12.57 5.84
C PHE A 124 -7.01 -12.24 7.33
N SER A 125 -5.85 -12.33 7.97
CA SER A 125 -5.64 -11.80 9.31
C SER A 125 -4.29 -11.09 9.37
N GLY A 126 -4.13 -10.18 10.31
CA GLY A 126 -2.86 -9.47 10.44
C GLY A 126 -2.83 -8.44 11.55
N TRP A 127 -1.81 -7.63 11.50
CA TRP A 127 -1.47 -6.65 12.52
C TRP A 127 -1.30 -5.26 11.90
N TRP A 128 -1.57 -4.27 12.70
CA TRP A 128 -1.32 -2.87 12.39
C TRP A 128 -0.80 -2.15 13.65
N ALA A 129 -0.10 -1.06 13.45
CA ALA A 129 0.36 -0.17 14.51
C ALA A 129 0.36 1.28 14.02
N TYR A 130 0.44 2.24 14.92
CA TYR A 130 0.70 3.63 14.54
C TYR A 130 2.17 3.84 14.15
N GLU A 131 2.42 4.90 13.37
CA GLU A 131 3.78 5.32 13.08
C GLU A 131 4.52 5.68 14.37
N GLY A 132 5.70 5.07 14.58
CA GLY A 132 6.50 5.25 15.79
C GLY A 132 6.32 4.18 16.86
N ASP A 133 5.28 3.36 16.77
CA ASP A 133 5.13 2.19 17.65
C ASP A 133 6.08 1.06 17.25
N ASP A 134 6.45 0.24 18.22
CA ASP A 134 7.24 -0.96 17.95
C ASP A 134 6.35 -2.08 17.37
N PHE A 135 6.27 -2.13 16.05
CA PHE A 135 5.47 -3.12 15.33
C PHE A 135 5.85 -4.57 15.65
N SER A 136 7.10 -4.83 16.07
CA SER A 136 7.55 -6.16 16.48
C SER A 136 6.88 -6.63 17.77
N VAL A 137 6.50 -5.71 18.64
CA VAL A 137 5.73 -6.00 19.87
C VAL A 137 4.29 -6.31 19.49
N THR A 138 3.67 -5.50 18.65
CA THR A 138 2.29 -5.73 18.18
C THR A 138 2.11 -7.11 17.55
N LYS A 139 3.10 -7.59 16.81
CA LYS A 139 3.05 -8.92 16.16
C LYS A 139 3.20 -10.10 17.11
N LYS A 140 3.49 -9.90 18.38
CA LYS A 140 3.47 -10.95 19.40
C LYS A 140 2.07 -11.22 19.97
N GLU A 141 1.16 -10.28 19.76
CA GLU A 141 -0.24 -10.40 20.15
C GLU A 141 -1.05 -11.15 19.07
N ALA A 142 -2.30 -11.47 19.38
CA ALA A 142 -3.23 -12.01 18.39
C ALA A 142 -3.44 -11.01 17.23
N PRO A 143 -3.69 -11.48 15.99
CA PRO A 143 -4.00 -10.59 14.89
C PRO A 143 -5.12 -9.61 15.22
N SER A 144 -4.87 -8.33 14.95
CA SER A 144 -5.75 -7.23 15.35
C SER A 144 -6.57 -6.65 14.19
N TRP A 145 -6.32 -7.13 12.95
CA TRP A 145 -7.10 -6.79 11.76
C TRP A 145 -7.42 -8.05 10.95
N THR A 146 -8.69 -8.23 10.64
CA THR A 146 -9.16 -9.40 9.88
C THR A 146 -10.05 -8.95 8.72
N GLY A 147 -10.15 -9.77 7.69
CA GLY A 147 -11.03 -9.52 6.55
C GLY A 147 -11.57 -10.81 5.94
N ILE A 148 -12.80 -10.71 5.42
CA ILE A 148 -13.48 -11.78 4.69
C ILE A 148 -13.76 -11.26 3.28
N ARG A 149 -13.32 -11.99 2.25
CA ARG A 149 -13.57 -11.67 0.85
C ARG A 149 -15.06 -11.82 0.53
N VAL A 150 -15.63 -10.81 -0.10
CA VAL A 150 -17.04 -10.80 -0.54
C VAL A 150 -17.19 -10.74 -2.06
N SER A 151 -16.12 -10.36 -2.79
CA SER A 151 -16.06 -10.45 -4.27
C SER A 151 -14.60 -10.37 -4.78
#